data_16d41ece65e28e7dd1391d354c41c44f
#
_entry.id   16d41ece65e28e7dd1391d354c41c44f
#
_cell.length_a   1.000
_cell.length_b   1.000
_cell.length_c   1.000
_cell.angle_alpha   90.00
_cell.angle_beta   90.00
_cell.angle_gamma   90.00
#
_symmetry.space_group_name_H-M   'P 1'
#
loop_
_entity.id
_entity.type
_entity.pdbx_description
1 polymer ?
#
loop_
_entity_poly.entity_id
_entity_poly.type
_entity_poly.pdbx_seq_one_letter_code
_entity_poly.pdbx_strand_id
1 'polypeptide(L)'
;MKIVTGSTAANLPACVATIGCFDGVHRGHQYLIEQVHNIAKAGGLASCLITFTSHPRQVLDTDYRPRLLTCLSQKIECFEHSPIEYCVLLPFTKELSLLSAREFMRILHEMYNVQTLFVGYDHHFGHNQGEGFEEYCQYGKELGMRMMQSRALVEDGTSISSTLIRSCLLAGDIKKANAYLGYSYYLSGRVVDGKKVGRTLGFPTANIQPLCAEKLLPATGVYAV
;
A
#
# COMPACT_ATOMS: atom_id res chain seq x y z
N MET A 1 -3.38 9.89 12.49
CA MET A 1 -2.88 8.49 12.45
C MET A 1 -1.61 8.36 13.29
N LYS A 2 -1.42 7.26 14.04
CA LYS A 2 -0.17 6.97 14.79
C LYS A 2 0.64 5.92 14.03
N ILE A 3 1.92 6.21 13.78
CA ILE A 3 2.83 5.26 13.14
C ILE A 3 3.42 4.34 14.21
N VAL A 4 3.39 3.04 13.94
CA VAL A 4 3.91 1.97 14.82
C VAL A 4 5.04 1.26 14.08
N THR A 5 6.19 1.14 14.73
CA THR A 5 7.36 0.37 14.25
C THR A 5 7.69 -0.72 15.27
N GLY A 6 8.56 -1.65 14.97
CA GLY A 6 8.81 -2.86 15.77
C GLY A 6 8.95 -2.64 17.29
N SER A 7 9.61 -1.57 17.73
CA SER A 7 9.80 -1.26 19.16
C SER A 7 8.56 -0.70 19.87
N THR A 8 7.57 -0.21 19.11
CA THR A 8 6.33 0.40 19.66
C THR A 8 5.09 -0.50 19.51
N ALA A 9 5.25 -1.69 18.95
CA ALA A 9 4.17 -2.63 18.71
C ALA A 9 3.45 -3.11 19.99
N ALA A 10 4.18 -3.26 21.07
CA ALA A 10 3.66 -3.79 22.35
C ALA A 10 2.53 -2.95 22.98
N ASN A 11 2.27 -1.74 22.51
CA ASN A 11 1.26 -0.83 23.03
C ASN A 11 0.05 -0.63 22.10
N LEU A 12 -0.10 -1.49 21.09
CA LEU A 12 -1.26 -1.39 20.20
C LEU A 12 -2.52 -1.88 20.92
N PRO A 13 -3.61 -1.11 20.94
CA PRO A 13 -4.88 -1.59 21.47
C PRO A 13 -5.42 -2.72 20.59
N ALA A 14 -6.39 -3.48 21.12
CA ALA A 14 -7.11 -4.47 20.31
C ALA A 14 -7.67 -3.82 19.05
N CYS A 15 -7.40 -4.40 17.89
CA CYS A 15 -7.69 -3.73 16.62
C CYS A 15 -8.28 -4.66 15.55
N VAL A 16 -8.98 -4.01 14.61
CA VAL A 16 -9.28 -4.56 13.29
C VAL A 16 -8.18 -4.09 12.35
N ALA A 17 -7.49 -5.01 11.72
CA ALA A 17 -6.38 -4.69 10.84
C ALA A 17 -6.62 -5.14 9.40
N THR A 18 -6.00 -4.43 8.46
CA THR A 18 -5.77 -4.90 7.09
C THR A 18 -4.28 -4.86 6.78
N ILE A 19 -3.84 -5.70 5.85
CA ILE A 19 -2.44 -5.79 5.47
C ILE A 19 -2.29 -5.75 3.95
N GLY A 20 -1.24 -5.08 3.48
CA GLY A 20 -0.92 -5.02 2.06
C GLY A 20 0.25 -4.11 1.72
N CYS A 21 0.68 -4.16 0.47
CA CYS A 21 1.68 -3.22 -0.08
C CYS A 21 1.09 -1.82 -0.27
N PHE A 22 -0.19 -1.72 -0.57
CA PHE A 22 -0.94 -0.47 -0.78
C PHE A 22 -0.26 0.49 -1.77
N ASP A 23 0.37 -0.05 -2.81
CA ASP A 23 1.05 0.79 -3.79
C ASP A 23 0.04 1.62 -4.58
N GLY A 24 0.21 2.94 -4.53
CA GLY A 24 -0.71 3.91 -5.12
C GLY A 24 -1.91 4.28 -4.24
N VAL A 25 -2.15 3.63 -3.12
CA VAL A 25 -3.31 3.87 -2.22
C VAL A 25 -4.58 4.23 -3.01
N HIS A 26 -4.80 3.48 -4.11
CA HIS A 26 -5.88 3.72 -5.07
C HIS A 26 -7.28 3.50 -4.47
N ARG A 27 -8.33 3.86 -5.19
CA ARG A 27 -9.73 3.78 -4.71
C ARG A 27 -10.14 2.42 -4.17
N GLY A 28 -9.61 1.31 -4.74
CA GLY A 28 -9.82 -0.03 -4.17
C GLY A 28 -9.18 -0.19 -2.78
N HIS A 29 -7.97 0.38 -2.56
CA HIS A 29 -7.34 0.41 -1.24
C HIS A 29 -8.10 1.32 -0.27
N GLN A 30 -8.52 2.51 -0.72
CA GLN A 30 -9.30 3.45 0.09
C GLN A 30 -10.61 2.82 0.55
N TYR A 31 -11.30 2.11 -0.34
CA TYR A 31 -12.51 1.35 -0.01
C TYR A 31 -12.28 0.29 1.06
N LEU A 32 -11.19 -0.49 0.95
CA LEU A 32 -10.79 -1.48 1.96
C LEU A 32 -10.50 -0.82 3.32
N ILE A 33 -9.76 0.28 3.31
CA ILE A 33 -9.40 1.05 4.50
C ILE A 33 -10.64 1.60 5.22
N GLU A 34 -11.61 2.10 4.47
CA GLU A 34 -12.87 2.62 5.00
C GLU A 34 -13.69 1.51 5.68
N GLN A 35 -13.75 0.32 5.08
CA GLN A 35 -14.42 -0.83 5.69
C GLN A 35 -13.76 -1.23 7.01
N VAL A 36 -12.42 -1.28 7.06
CA VAL A 36 -11.67 -1.56 8.29
C VAL A 36 -12.03 -0.58 9.40
N HIS A 37 -12.05 0.72 9.09
CA HIS A 37 -12.43 1.75 10.04
C HIS A 37 -13.87 1.54 10.56
N ASN A 38 -14.82 1.29 9.66
CA ASN A 38 -16.22 1.11 10.01
C ASN A 38 -16.45 -0.13 10.88
N ILE A 39 -15.78 -1.26 10.58
CA ILE A 39 -15.85 -2.49 11.36
C ILE A 39 -15.21 -2.26 12.74
N ALA A 40 -14.07 -1.61 12.82
CA ALA A 40 -13.39 -1.28 14.07
C ALA A 40 -14.28 -0.42 14.96
N LYS A 41 -14.83 0.65 14.42
CA LYS A 41 -15.75 1.56 15.12
C LYS A 41 -16.98 0.83 15.64
N ALA A 42 -17.60 -0.02 14.84
CA ALA A 42 -18.79 -0.79 15.25
C ALA A 42 -18.46 -1.81 16.35
N GLY A 43 -17.23 -2.35 16.38
CA GLY A 43 -16.75 -3.30 17.38
C GLY A 43 -16.11 -2.67 18.63
N GLY A 44 -16.01 -1.34 18.70
CA GLY A 44 -15.29 -0.67 19.80
C GLY A 44 -13.78 -0.98 19.80
N LEU A 45 -13.21 -1.30 18.64
CA LEU A 45 -11.81 -1.63 18.44
C LEU A 45 -11.09 -0.49 17.70
N ALA A 46 -9.77 -0.47 17.79
CA ALA A 46 -8.98 0.46 16.97
C ALA A 46 -8.88 -0.02 15.52
N SER A 47 -8.76 0.93 14.58
CA SER A 47 -8.51 0.63 13.17
C SER A 47 -7.01 0.67 12.87
N CYS A 48 -6.49 -0.38 12.25
CA CYS A 48 -5.07 -0.55 11.97
C CYS A 48 -4.82 -0.91 10.50
N LEU A 49 -3.81 -0.30 9.92
CA LEU A 49 -3.29 -0.64 8.61
C LEU A 49 -1.86 -1.16 8.77
N ILE A 50 -1.55 -2.30 8.19
CA ILE A 50 -0.23 -2.91 8.22
C ILE A 50 0.34 -2.87 6.81
N THR A 51 1.47 -2.19 6.63
CA THR A 51 2.14 -2.10 5.32
C THR A 51 3.64 -2.33 5.44
N PHE A 52 4.27 -2.64 4.32
CA PHE A 52 5.70 -2.92 4.28
C PHE A 52 6.51 -1.67 3.99
N THR A 53 7.69 -1.56 4.63
CA THR A 53 8.64 -0.47 4.39
C THR A 53 9.35 -0.58 3.04
N SER A 54 9.48 -1.81 2.52
CA SER A 54 10.03 -2.13 1.20
C SER A 54 9.07 -3.04 0.43
N HIS A 55 9.18 -3.04 -0.89
CA HIS A 55 8.35 -3.93 -1.72
C HIS A 55 8.81 -5.39 -1.53
N PRO A 56 7.91 -6.36 -1.21
CA PRO A 56 8.29 -7.74 -0.96
C PRO A 56 9.17 -8.38 -2.04
N ARG A 57 8.86 -8.15 -3.32
CA ARG A 57 9.66 -8.67 -4.44
C ARG A 57 11.10 -8.14 -4.48
N GLN A 58 11.40 -6.95 -3.95
CA GLN A 58 12.77 -6.44 -3.87
C GLN A 58 13.64 -7.23 -2.90
N VAL A 59 13.03 -7.81 -1.87
CA VAL A 59 13.74 -8.62 -0.87
C VAL A 59 13.95 -10.05 -1.37
N LEU A 60 13.00 -10.57 -2.15
CA LEU A 60 13.04 -11.92 -2.71
C LEU A 60 13.89 -12.02 -3.99
N ASP A 61 13.93 -10.94 -4.76
CA ASP A 61 14.65 -10.84 -6.03
C ASP A 61 15.46 -9.54 -6.04
N THR A 62 16.76 -9.66 -5.85
CA THR A 62 17.70 -8.52 -5.78
C THR A 62 17.83 -7.75 -7.09
N ASP A 63 17.48 -8.37 -8.22
CA ASP A 63 17.51 -7.74 -9.54
C ASP A 63 16.19 -7.04 -9.88
N TYR A 64 15.14 -7.32 -9.13
CA TYR A 64 13.85 -6.70 -9.33
C TYR A 64 13.88 -5.21 -8.98
N ARG A 65 13.51 -4.38 -9.93
CA ARG A 65 13.35 -2.93 -9.75
C ARG A 65 11.86 -2.59 -9.85
N PRO A 66 11.18 -2.37 -8.72
CA PRO A 66 9.76 -2.01 -8.74
C PRO A 66 9.57 -0.66 -9.43
N ARG A 67 8.45 -0.53 -10.13
CA ARG A 67 7.93 0.75 -10.61
C ARG A 67 6.79 1.14 -9.69
N LEU A 68 7.13 1.82 -8.59
CA LEU A 68 6.18 2.16 -7.54
C LEU A 68 5.26 3.30 -7.98
N LEU A 69 3.98 3.17 -7.67
CA LEU A 69 3.01 4.28 -7.81
C LEU A 69 3.19 5.30 -6.69
N THR A 70 3.58 4.86 -5.49
CA THR A 70 3.85 5.72 -4.34
C THR A 70 5.12 5.26 -3.62
N CYS A 71 5.99 6.19 -3.28
CA CYS A 71 7.08 5.95 -2.35
C CYS A 71 6.53 5.81 -0.92
N LEU A 72 7.32 5.30 0.02
CA LEU A 72 6.87 5.11 1.39
C LEU A 72 6.34 6.41 2.03
N SER A 73 7.03 7.54 1.85
CA SER A 73 6.58 8.84 2.38
C SER A 73 5.24 9.28 1.80
N GLN A 74 5.05 9.15 0.49
CA GLN A 74 3.79 9.46 -0.20
C GLN A 74 2.65 8.53 0.25
N LYS A 75 2.97 7.25 0.45
CA LYS A 75 2.03 6.26 0.95
C LYS A 75 1.55 6.61 2.36
N ILE A 76 2.48 6.99 3.25
CA ILE A 76 2.15 7.44 4.61
C ILE A 76 1.28 8.70 4.55
N GLU A 77 1.61 9.69 3.72
CA GLU A 77 0.81 10.89 3.50
C GLU A 77 -0.63 10.55 3.07
N CYS A 78 -0.81 9.62 2.12
CA CYS A 78 -2.14 9.15 1.75
C CYS A 78 -2.90 8.52 2.92
N PHE A 79 -2.21 7.75 3.78
CA PHE A 79 -2.85 7.14 4.95
C PHE A 79 -3.22 8.16 6.02
N GLU A 80 -2.46 9.24 6.18
CA GLU A 80 -2.80 10.33 7.10
C GLU A 80 -4.11 11.03 6.76
N HIS A 81 -4.49 11.01 5.47
CA HIS A 81 -5.78 11.52 5.00
C HIS A 81 -6.91 10.48 5.09
N SER A 82 -6.64 9.27 5.56
CA SER A 82 -7.63 8.23 5.78
C SER A 82 -8.14 8.21 7.24
N PRO A 83 -9.26 7.55 7.53
CA PRO A 83 -9.79 7.47 8.88
C PRO A 83 -9.06 6.46 9.79
N ILE A 84 -7.96 5.87 9.35
CA ILE A 84 -7.18 4.88 10.10
C ILE A 84 -6.48 5.53 11.30
N GLU A 85 -6.55 4.86 12.46
CA GLU A 85 -5.95 5.34 13.70
C GLU A 85 -4.48 4.95 13.84
N TYR A 86 -4.12 3.74 13.39
CA TYR A 86 -2.76 3.19 13.50
C TYR A 86 -2.24 2.67 12.16
N CYS A 87 -0.97 2.93 11.88
CA CYS A 87 -0.26 2.39 10.72
C CYS A 87 1.00 1.67 11.18
N VAL A 88 1.03 0.35 11.03
CA VAL A 88 2.21 -0.47 11.31
C VAL A 88 3.09 -0.50 10.07
N LEU A 89 4.33 -0.04 10.21
CA LEU A 89 5.37 -0.15 9.19
C LEU A 89 6.21 -1.40 9.47
N LEU A 90 5.94 -2.46 8.74
CA LEU A 90 6.57 -3.76 8.92
C LEU A 90 7.73 -3.92 7.94
N PRO A 91 8.99 -4.14 8.40
CA PRO A 91 10.08 -4.51 7.51
C PRO A 91 9.78 -5.88 6.87
N PHE A 92 9.78 -5.94 5.54
CA PHE A 92 9.71 -7.23 4.85
C PHE A 92 11.12 -7.81 4.78
N THR A 93 11.35 -8.93 5.45
CA THR A 93 12.64 -9.62 5.50
C THR A 93 12.54 -11.01 4.88
N LYS A 94 13.69 -11.66 4.62
CA LYS A 94 13.70 -13.05 4.15
C LYS A 94 13.06 -14.00 5.17
N GLU A 95 13.32 -13.78 6.45
CA GLU A 95 12.72 -14.56 7.55
C GLU A 95 11.20 -14.44 7.54
N LEU A 96 10.68 -13.20 7.39
CA LEU A 96 9.24 -12.97 7.29
C LEU A 96 8.64 -13.68 6.07
N SER A 97 9.35 -13.75 4.95
CA SER A 97 8.87 -14.39 3.72
C SER A 97 8.79 -15.91 3.81
N LEU A 98 9.47 -16.52 4.77
CA LEU A 98 9.49 -17.98 5.00
C LEU A 98 8.38 -18.44 5.94
N LEU A 99 7.69 -17.52 6.60
CA LEU A 99 6.60 -17.87 7.51
C LEU A 99 5.40 -18.41 6.75
N SER A 100 4.79 -19.46 7.29
CA SER A 100 3.47 -19.91 6.89
C SER A 100 2.41 -18.81 7.19
N ALA A 101 1.27 -18.89 6.53
CA ALA A 101 0.16 -17.96 6.83
C ALA A 101 -0.25 -18.02 8.30
N ARG A 102 -0.31 -19.21 8.89
CA ARG A 102 -0.64 -19.43 10.31
C ARG A 102 0.37 -18.76 11.25
N GLU A 103 1.67 -18.91 11.00
CA GLU A 103 2.72 -18.29 11.83
C GLU A 103 2.67 -16.76 11.72
N PHE A 104 2.46 -16.25 10.52
CA PHE A 104 2.33 -14.82 10.31
C PHE A 104 1.07 -14.25 11.02
N MET A 105 -0.07 -14.91 10.93
CA MET A 105 -1.29 -14.54 11.65
C MET A 105 -1.08 -14.54 13.17
N ARG A 106 -0.35 -15.52 13.70
CA ARG A 106 0.01 -15.58 15.12
C ARG A 106 0.82 -14.35 15.53
N ILE A 107 1.82 -13.93 14.73
CA ILE A 107 2.59 -12.71 14.98
C ILE A 107 1.67 -11.48 14.98
N LEU A 108 0.75 -11.37 14.03
CA LEU A 108 -0.20 -10.26 13.99
C LEU A 108 -1.08 -10.21 15.24
N HIS A 109 -1.52 -11.37 15.72
CA HIS A 109 -2.33 -11.48 16.92
C HIS A 109 -1.56 -11.15 18.19
N GLU A 110 -0.41 -11.81 18.41
CA GLU A 110 0.34 -11.73 19.67
C GLU A 110 1.13 -10.40 19.78
N MET A 111 1.74 -9.93 18.70
CA MET A 111 2.59 -8.73 18.75
C MET A 111 1.83 -7.43 18.45
N TYR A 112 0.81 -7.50 17.60
CA TYR A 112 0.08 -6.31 17.14
C TYR A 112 -1.37 -6.28 17.61
N ASN A 113 -1.75 -7.20 18.50
CA ASN A 113 -3.08 -7.29 19.12
C ASN A 113 -4.24 -7.25 18.11
N VAL A 114 -4.03 -7.87 16.93
CA VAL A 114 -5.03 -7.96 15.88
C VAL A 114 -6.11 -8.98 16.28
N GLN A 115 -7.34 -8.51 16.51
CA GLN A 115 -8.48 -9.35 16.84
C GLN A 115 -9.28 -9.74 15.59
N THR A 116 -9.29 -8.87 14.60
CA THR A 116 -9.93 -9.13 13.30
C THR A 116 -8.96 -8.76 12.19
N LEU A 117 -8.69 -9.69 11.28
CA LEU A 117 -7.92 -9.43 10.06
C LEU A 117 -8.87 -9.36 8.87
N PHE A 118 -8.92 -8.19 8.23
CA PHE A 118 -9.75 -7.91 7.08
C PHE A 118 -8.87 -7.81 5.83
N VAL A 119 -9.01 -8.76 4.90
CA VAL A 119 -8.13 -8.90 3.73
C VAL A 119 -8.86 -8.55 2.43
N GLY A 120 -8.12 -8.11 1.43
CA GLY A 120 -8.63 -7.94 0.08
C GLY A 120 -9.09 -9.27 -0.53
N TYR A 121 -9.93 -9.21 -1.54
CA TYR A 121 -10.54 -10.38 -2.18
C TYR A 121 -9.51 -11.31 -2.86
N ASP A 122 -8.40 -10.76 -3.30
CA ASP A 122 -7.29 -11.45 -4.00
C ASP A 122 -6.00 -11.48 -3.19
N HIS A 123 -6.09 -11.15 -1.90
CA HIS A 123 -4.90 -11.04 -1.06
C HIS A 123 -4.46 -12.41 -0.54
N HIS A 124 -3.23 -12.78 -0.86
CA HIS A 124 -2.55 -13.98 -0.36
C HIS A 124 -1.32 -13.59 0.45
N PHE A 125 -1.09 -14.30 1.55
CA PHE A 125 0.11 -14.14 2.38
C PHE A 125 0.57 -15.51 2.90
N GLY A 126 1.80 -15.53 3.42
CA GLY A 126 2.47 -16.75 3.82
C GLY A 126 3.33 -17.35 2.70
N HIS A 127 4.24 -18.23 3.08
CA HIS A 127 5.16 -18.91 2.16
C HIS A 127 4.42 -19.83 1.17
N ASN A 128 3.38 -20.51 1.63
CA ASN A 128 2.57 -21.40 0.82
C ASN A 128 1.49 -20.60 0.07
N GLN A 129 1.77 -20.19 -1.17
CA GLN A 129 0.82 -19.43 -1.99
C GLN A 129 -0.44 -20.22 -2.40
N GLY A 130 -0.51 -21.51 -2.10
CA GLY A 130 -1.68 -22.36 -2.33
C GLY A 130 -2.78 -22.25 -1.27
N GLU A 131 -2.50 -21.58 -0.14
CA GLU A 131 -3.47 -21.36 0.92
C GLU A 131 -4.35 -20.13 0.57
N GLY A 132 -5.65 -20.23 0.86
CA GLY A 132 -6.64 -19.20 0.56
C GLY A 132 -7.41 -18.73 1.79
N PHE A 133 -8.50 -18.03 1.55
CA PHE A 133 -9.30 -17.43 2.62
C PHE A 133 -9.93 -18.48 3.56
N GLU A 134 -10.25 -19.68 3.07
CA GLU A 134 -10.83 -20.76 3.90
C GLU A 134 -9.83 -21.25 4.94
N GLU A 135 -8.57 -21.49 4.53
CA GLU A 135 -7.49 -21.86 5.45
C GLU A 135 -7.22 -20.74 6.46
N TYR A 136 -7.21 -19.48 6.01
CA TYR A 136 -7.05 -18.34 6.93
C TYR A 136 -8.19 -18.27 7.97
N CYS A 137 -9.42 -18.60 7.59
CA CYS A 137 -10.54 -18.69 8.54
C CYS A 137 -10.33 -19.80 9.57
N GLN A 138 -9.78 -20.93 9.17
CA GLN A 138 -9.46 -22.02 10.10
C GLN A 138 -8.36 -21.59 11.07
N TYR A 139 -7.24 -21.03 10.58
CA TYR A 139 -6.17 -20.51 11.43
C TYR A 139 -6.65 -19.41 12.38
N GLY A 140 -7.53 -18.55 11.88
CA GLY A 140 -8.14 -17.50 12.71
C GLY A 140 -8.90 -18.08 13.89
N LYS A 141 -9.71 -19.13 13.68
CA LYS A 141 -10.43 -19.83 14.77
C LYS A 141 -9.48 -20.41 15.80
N GLU A 142 -8.39 -21.04 15.36
CA GLU A 142 -7.37 -21.62 16.25
C GLU A 142 -6.65 -20.57 17.10
N LEU A 143 -6.42 -19.37 16.53
CA LEU A 143 -5.72 -18.27 17.16
C LEU A 143 -6.62 -17.30 17.94
N GLY A 144 -7.95 -17.48 17.89
CA GLY A 144 -8.89 -16.54 18.49
C GLY A 144 -9.06 -15.24 17.68
N MET A 145 -8.68 -15.24 16.39
CA MET A 145 -8.82 -14.12 15.47
C MET A 145 -10.02 -14.29 14.54
N ARG A 146 -10.72 -13.22 14.27
CA ARG A 146 -11.76 -13.20 13.24
C ARG A 146 -11.15 -12.86 11.89
N MET A 147 -11.49 -13.66 10.86
CA MET A 147 -11.14 -13.38 9.47
C MET A 147 -12.32 -12.80 8.73
N MET A 148 -12.08 -11.77 7.93
CA MET A 148 -13.07 -11.15 7.05
C MET A 148 -12.42 -10.82 5.71
N GLN A 149 -13.21 -10.85 4.63
CA GLN A 149 -12.72 -10.57 3.29
C GLN A 149 -13.55 -9.45 2.65
N SER A 150 -12.87 -8.51 2.01
CA SER A 150 -13.49 -7.46 1.21
C SER A 150 -13.97 -8.01 -0.14
N ARG A 151 -14.98 -7.36 -0.71
CA ARG A 151 -15.28 -7.49 -2.12
C ARG A 151 -14.38 -6.57 -2.95
N ALA A 152 -14.12 -6.94 -4.19
CA ALA A 152 -13.44 -6.04 -5.12
C ALA A 152 -14.27 -4.77 -5.35
N LEU A 153 -13.61 -3.61 -5.39
CA LEU A 153 -14.22 -2.42 -5.92
C LEU A 153 -14.17 -2.49 -7.44
N VAL A 154 -15.34 -2.59 -8.06
CA VAL A 154 -15.50 -2.65 -9.51
C VAL A 154 -16.13 -1.35 -9.99
N GLU A 155 -15.50 -0.67 -10.94
CA GLU A 155 -16.03 0.52 -11.63
C GLU A 155 -16.08 0.23 -13.14
N ASP A 156 -17.20 0.49 -13.74
CA ASP A 156 -17.46 0.23 -15.17
C ASP A 156 -17.03 -1.19 -15.61
N GLY A 157 -17.28 -2.19 -14.75
CA GLY A 157 -16.92 -3.59 -15.02
C GLY A 157 -15.42 -3.89 -14.83
N THR A 158 -14.60 -2.92 -14.38
CA THR A 158 -13.15 -3.08 -14.21
C THR A 158 -12.78 -3.05 -12.73
N SER A 159 -12.04 -4.05 -12.28
CA SER A 159 -11.43 -4.05 -10.95
C SER A 159 -10.23 -3.10 -10.91
N ILE A 160 -10.26 -2.14 -9.99
CA ILE A 160 -9.18 -1.18 -9.82
C ILE A 160 -7.98 -1.86 -9.14
N SER A 161 -6.82 -1.80 -9.80
CA SER A 161 -5.58 -2.39 -9.29
C SER A 161 -4.35 -1.51 -9.59
N SER A 162 -3.28 -1.69 -8.80
CA SER A 162 -2.01 -1.00 -9.06
C SER A 162 -1.44 -1.33 -10.45
N THR A 163 -1.67 -2.55 -10.96
CA THR A 163 -1.23 -2.97 -12.31
C THR A 163 -1.96 -2.18 -13.39
N LEU A 164 -3.28 -2.03 -13.27
CA LEU A 164 -4.07 -1.22 -14.21
C LEU A 164 -3.62 0.24 -14.22
N ILE A 165 -3.36 0.82 -13.05
CA ILE A 165 -2.91 2.22 -12.95
C ILE A 165 -1.52 2.39 -13.58
N ARG A 166 -0.61 1.43 -13.36
CA ARG A 166 0.70 1.46 -14.03
C ARG A 166 0.56 1.43 -15.55
N SER A 167 -0.32 0.60 -16.09
CA SER A 167 -0.54 0.55 -17.52
C SER A 167 -1.07 1.89 -18.08
N CYS A 168 -1.99 2.56 -17.38
CA CYS A 168 -2.46 3.89 -17.76
C CYS A 168 -1.33 4.92 -17.77
N LEU A 169 -0.49 4.97 -16.73
CA LEU A 169 0.65 5.89 -16.64
C LEU A 169 1.67 5.63 -17.77
N LEU A 170 1.97 4.37 -18.05
CA LEU A 170 2.90 3.98 -19.12
C LEU A 170 2.35 4.25 -20.52
N ALA A 171 1.03 4.32 -20.68
CA ALA A 171 0.37 4.75 -21.90
C ALA A 171 0.20 6.27 -22.01
N GLY A 172 0.55 7.03 -20.95
CA GLY A 172 0.35 8.49 -20.89
C GLY A 172 -1.08 8.92 -20.57
N ASP A 173 -1.97 7.98 -20.25
CA ASP A 173 -3.37 8.26 -19.87
C ASP A 173 -3.45 8.67 -18.39
N ILE A 174 -2.94 9.86 -18.10
CA ILE A 174 -2.91 10.41 -16.73
C ILE A 174 -4.32 10.62 -16.19
N LYS A 175 -5.25 11.04 -17.05
CA LYS A 175 -6.64 11.29 -16.64
C LYS A 175 -7.28 10.03 -16.07
N LYS A 176 -7.11 8.91 -16.75
CA LYS A 176 -7.65 7.62 -16.32
C LYS A 176 -6.91 7.09 -15.08
N ALA A 177 -5.58 7.24 -15.03
CA ALA A 177 -4.80 6.91 -13.84
C ALA A 177 -5.28 7.67 -12.61
N ASN A 178 -5.49 8.99 -12.72
CA ASN A 178 -6.00 9.84 -11.64
C ASN A 178 -7.41 9.44 -11.20
N ALA A 179 -8.30 9.08 -12.14
CA ALA A 179 -9.63 8.59 -11.81
C ALA A 179 -9.59 7.32 -10.95
N TYR A 180 -8.70 6.38 -11.27
CA TYR A 180 -8.52 5.15 -10.48
C TYR A 180 -7.80 5.36 -9.16
N LEU A 181 -6.84 6.31 -9.12
CA LEU A 181 -6.17 6.70 -7.88
C LEU A 181 -7.11 7.42 -6.91
N GLY A 182 -8.04 8.22 -7.41
CA GLY A 182 -8.87 9.12 -6.63
C GLY A 182 -8.16 10.43 -6.23
N TYR A 183 -6.96 10.66 -6.78
CA TYR A 183 -6.16 11.87 -6.61
C TYR A 183 -5.25 12.08 -7.82
N SER A 184 -4.69 13.29 -7.97
CA SER A 184 -3.75 13.57 -9.05
C SER A 184 -2.42 12.86 -8.81
N TYR A 185 -1.95 12.09 -9.80
CA TYR A 185 -0.61 11.48 -9.74
C TYR A 185 0.46 12.56 -9.69
N TYR A 186 1.34 12.50 -8.72
CA TYR A 186 2.36 13.52 -8.52
C TYR A 186 3.76 12.93 -8.33
N LEU A 187 4.76 13.73 -8.64
CA LEU A 187 6.18 13.43 -8.48
C LEU A 187 6.78 14.43 -7.49
N SER A 188 7.38 13.92 -6.43
CA SER A 188 8.19 14.72 -5.52
C SER A 188 9.65 14.63 -5.96
N GLY A 189 10.30 15.76 -6.12
CA GLY A 189 11.66 15.81 -6.61
C GLY A 189 12.44 17.03 -6.12
N ARG A 190 13.74 17.00 -6.35
CA ARG A 190 14.63 18.13 -6.13
C ARG A 190 14.90 18.83 -7.46
N VAL A 191 14.83 20.14 -7.44
CA VAL A 191 15.26 20.93 -8.60
C VAL A 191 16.79 20.83 -8.73
N VAL A 192 17.23 20.44 -9.91
CA VAL A 192 18.65 20.26 -10.23
C VAL A 192 19.03 21.07 -11.47
N ASP A 193 20.33 21.36 -11.61
CA ASP A 193 20.84 22.01 -12.79
C ASP A 193 20.68 21.12 -14.03
N GLY A 194 20.25 21.72 -15.13
CA GLY A 194 20.19 21.10 -16.45
C GLY A 194 21.02 21.89 -17.47
N LYS A 195 20.74 21.67 -18.75
CA LYS A 195 21.44 22.31 -19.86
C LYS A 195 21.19 23.83 -19.95
N LYS A 196 20.29 24.39 -19.15
CA LYS A 196 19.92 25.82 -19.09
C LYS A 196 19.45 26.45 -20.40
N VAL A 197 19.02 25.62 -21.36
CA VAL A 197 18.57 26.10 -22.71
C VAL A 197 17.36 27.03 -22.59
N GLY A 198 16.41 26.75 -21.70
CA GLY A 198 15.26 27.63 -21.49
C GLY A 198 15.65 29.05 -21.06
N ARG A 199 16.73 29.19 -20.26
CA ARG A 199 17.25 30.49 -19.84
C ARG A 199 17.77 31.31 -21.01
N THR A 200 18.42 30.68 -22.03
CA THR A 200 18.90 31.39 -23.22
C THR A 200 17.76 31.84 -24.13
N LEU A 201 16.60 31.20 -24.00
CA LEU A 201 15.38 31.54 -24.75
C LEU A 201 14.45 32.51 -23.98
N GLY A 202 14.87 32.96 -22.76
CA GLY A 202 14.05 33.85 -21.91
C GLY A 202 13.03 33.12 -21.03
N PHE A 203 12.95 31.77 -21.09
CA PHE A 203 12.02 30.95 -20.32
C PHE A 203 12.75 29.94 -19.44
N PRO A 204 13.20 30.34 -18.24
CA PRO A 204 13.87 29.40 -17.33
C PRO A 204 12.99 28.20 -17.01
N THR A 205 13.54 27.00 -17.08
CA THR A 205 12.86 25.73 -16.78
C THR A 205 13.52 25.05 -15.58
N ALA A 206 12.75 24.36 -14.77
CA ALA A 206 13.23 23.50 -13.69
C ALA A 206 13.41 22.07 -14.19
N ASN A 207 14.57 21.48 -13.89
CA ASN A 207 14.77 20.04 -14.05
C ASN A 207 14.51 19.38 -12.68
N ILE A 208 13.68 18.36 -12.65
CA ILE A 208 13.28 17.70 -11.41
C ILE A 208 13.91 16.31 -11.39
N GLN A 209 14.73 16.06 -10.37
CA GLN A 209 15.21 14.73 -10.04
C GLN A 209 14.28 14.12 -9.00
N PRO A 210 13.59 12.99 -9.30
CA PRO A 210 12.72 12.34 -8.32
C PRO A 210 13.45 11.97 -7.02
N LEU A 211 12.81 12.17 -5.88
CA LEU A 211 13.35 11.77 -4.56
C LEU A 211 13.39 10.25 -4.37
N CYS A 212 12.57 9.52 -5.11
CA CYS A 212 12.48 8.06 -5.05
C CYS A 212 12.82 7.50 -6.44
N ALA A 213 13.91 6.76 -6.53
CA ALA A 213 14.39 6.19 -7.79
C ALA A 213 13.42 5.16 -8.38
N GLU A 214 12.67 4.48 -7.53
CA GLU A 214 11.68 3.46 -7.91
C GLU A 214 10.34 4.05 -8.34
N LYS A 215 10.13 5.37 -8.16
CA LYS A 215 8.87 6.02 -8.55
C LYS A 215 8.64 5.87 -10.05
N LEU A 216 7.46 5.38 -10.43
CA LEU A 216 7.08 5.26 -11.83
C LEU A 216 6.98 6.65 -12.46
N LEU A 217 7.74 6.89 -13.51
CA LEU A 217 7.54 8.05 -14.38
C LEU A 217 6.53 7.69 -15.48
N PRO A 218 5.55 8.57 -15.76
CA PRO A 218 4.64 8.39 -16.89
C PRO A 218 5.39 8.29 -18.24
N ALA A 219 4.68 7.91 -19.28
CA ALA A 219 5.22 7.95 -20.64
C ALA A 219 5.84 9.32 -20.96
N THR A 220 6.85 9.34 -21.82
CA THR A 220 7.44 10.60 -22.29
C THR A 220 6.36 11.44 -23.01
N GLY A 221 6.21 12.70 -22.63
CA GLY A 221 5.19 13.57 -23.17
C GLY A 221 5.18 14.95 -22.52
N VAL A 222 4.21 15.77 -22.92
CA VAL A 222 3.93 17.08 -22.31
C VAL A 222 2.67 16.94 -21.46
N TYR A 223 2.77 17.37 -20.23
CA TYR A 223 1.69 17.29 -19.25
C TYR A 223 1.39 18.67 -18.67
N ALA A 224 0.11 18.99 -18.54
CA ALA A 224 -0.33 20.14 -17.75
C ALA A 224 -0.28 19.79 -16.26
N VAL A 225 0.30 20.67 -15.44
CA VAL A 225 0.49 20.51 -14.00
C VAL A 225 -0.06 21.73 -13.25
#